data_26ecb7666fc541da1d3ab1d27f5e4b3a
#
_entry.id   26ecb7666fc541da1d3ab1d27f5e4b3a
#
_cell.length_a   1.000
_cell.length_b   1.000
_cell.length_c   1.000
_cell.angle_alpha   90.00
_cell.angle_beta   90.00
_cell.angle_gamma   90.00
#
_symmetry.space_group_name_H-M   'P 1'
#
loop_
_entity.id
_entity.type
_entity.pdbx_description
1 polymer ?
#
loop_
_entity_poly.entity_id
_entity_poly.type
_entity_poly.pdbx_seq_one_letter_code
_entity_poly.pdbx_strand_id
1 'polypeptide(L)'
;LLMIEHELDRVCRNIQHWESIKEEVYLRFPSIVFAIETALLDFKNGGIKQLFATAFSAGCKAIPINGLVWMGSKSFMLEQLKNKLSQGFKCIKIKVGAIDFDEECDLIAFIRSHFDAAQMEIRLDANGAFKANDVFAKMERLSRFQIHSIEQPIAVNQWALMKEICEAKIMDVALDEELIYTVDNATKLSMLDAIAPQYI
;
A
#
# COMPACT_ATOMS: atom_id res chain seq x y z
N LEU A 1 6.91 22.77 -7.28
CA LEU A 1 7.71 22.38 -8.47
C LEU A 1 9.10 23.03 -8.42
N LEU A 2 9.20 24.38 -8.37
CA LEU A 2 10.46 25.11 -8.35
C LEU A 2 11.45 24.67 -7.22
N MET A 3 10.94 24.30 -6.05
CA MET A 3 11.78 23.80 -4.95
C MET A 3 12.40 22.43 -5.28
N ILE A 4 11.66 21.56 -5.93
CA ILE A 4 12.14 20.22 -6.35
C ILE A 4 13.20 20.37 -7.45
N GLU A 5 12.96 21.24 -8.42
CA GLU A 5 13.91 21.51 -9.52
C GLU A 5 15.23 22.08 -8.99
N HIS A 6 15.15 23.04 -8.06
CA HIS A 6 16.35 23.62 -7.43
C HIS A 6 17.13 22.59 -6.63
N GLU A 7 16.43 21.73 -5.86
CA GLU A 7 17.10 20.69 -5.07
C GLU A 7 17.72 19.62 -5.97
N LEU A 8 17.03 19.21 -7.03
CA LEU A 8 17.57 18.26 -8.01
C LEU A 8 18.84 18.82 -8.68
N ASP A 9 18.84 20.09 -9.08
CA ASP A 9 20.03 20.76 -9.64
C ASP A 9 21.18 20.80 -8.62
N ARG A 10 20.89 21.11 -7.35
CA ARG A 10 21.89 21.06 -6.26
C ARG A 10 22.50 19.67 -6.12
N VAL A 11 21.67 18.63 -6.11
CA VAL A 11 22.11 17.23 -5.98
C VAL A 11 22.95 16.82 -7.19
N CYS A 12 22.50 17.13 -8.41
CA CYS A 12 23.24 16.80 -9.62
C CYS A 12 24.64 17.44 -9.68
N ARG A 13 24.76 18.69 -9.23
CA ARG A 13 26.06 19.38 -9.15
C ARG A 13 26.99 18.81 -8.08
N ASN A 14 26.47 18.11 -7.09
CA ASN A 14 27.21 17.53 -5.97
C ASN A 14 27.16 16.00 -5.97
N ILE A 15 26.89 15.38 -7.10
CA ILE A 15 26.64 13.92 -7.18
C ILE A 15 27.84 13.09 -6.68
N GLN A 16 29.07 13.59 -6.82
CA GLN A 16 30.27 12.96 -6.27
C GLN A 16 30.27 12.86 -4.73
N HIS A 17 29.44 13.67 -4.06
CA HIS A 17 29.29 13.67 -2.61
C HIS A 17 27.94 13.04 -2.18
N TRP A 18 27.29 12.26 -3.06
CA TRP A 18 25.96 11.72 -2.84
C TRP A 18 25.79 11.04 -1.48
N GLU A 19 26.72 10.17 -1.11
CA GLU A 19 26.63 9.41 0.15
C GLU A 19 26.64 10.31 1.41
N SER A 20 27.20 11.50 1.32
CA SER A 20 27.24 12.46 2.44
C SER A 20 26.03 13.40 2.52
N ILE A 21 25.30 13.58 1.41
CA ILE A 21 24.14 14.50 1.35
C ILE A 21 22.79 13.79 1.28
N LYS A 22 22.76 12.49 0.96
CA LYS A 22 21.53 11.76 0.66
C LYS A 22 20.53 11.78 1.82
N GLU A 23 20.99 11.68 3.06
CA GLU A 23 20.09 11.65 4.22
C GLU A 23 19.38 12.99 4.42
N GLU A 24 20.08 14.12 4.26
CA GLU A 24 19.48 15.44 4.28
C GLU A 24 18.43 15.60 3.16
N VAL A 25 18.75 15.13 1.96
CA VAL A 25 17.82 15.15 0.81
C VAL A 25 16.62 14.26 1.07
N TYR A 26 16.82 13.06 1.64
CA TYR A 26 15.76 12.12 1.95
C TYR A 26 14.72 12.69 2.90
N LEU A 27 15.13 13.36 3.95
CA LEU A 27 14.22 13.98 4.93
C LEU A 27 13.27 15.02 4.32
N ARG A 28 13.66 15.64 3.19
CA ARG A 28 12.91 16.72 2.54
C ARG A 28 12.28 16.31 1.22
N PHE A 29 12.96 15.48 0.46
CA PHE A 29 12.61 15.10 -0.91
C PHE A 29 12.92 13.62 -1.19
N PRO A 30 12.22 12.67 -0.56
CA PRO A 30 12.49 11.24 -0.73
C PRO A 30 12.36 10.76 -2.19
N SER A 31 11.52 11.42 -2.99
CA SER A 31 11.39 11.13 -4.43
C SER A 31 12.67 11.45 -5.23
N ILE A 32 13.42 12.50 -4.83
CA ILE A 32 14.71 12.81 -5.45
C ILE A 32 15.72 11.70 -5.12
N VAL A 33 15.75 11.26 -3.85
CA VAL A 33 16.63 10.15 -3.43
C VAL A 33 16.32 8.90 -4.24
N PHE A 34 15.04 8.51 -4.34
CA PHE A 34 14.63 7.36 -5.14
C PHE A 34 15.09 7.47 -6.60
N ALA A 35 14.92 8.65 -7.22
CA ALA A 35 15.34 8.88 -8.60
C ALA A 35 16.86 8.76 -8.78
N ILE A 36 17.65 9.38 -7.89
CA ILE A 36 19.11 9.35 -7.95
C ILE A 36 19.65 7.94 -7.68
N GLU A 37 19.16 7.25 -6.64
CA GLU A 37 19.59 5.88 -6.34
C GLU A 37 19.26 4.91 -7.47
N THR A 38 18.06 5.08 -8.08
CA THR A 38 17.66 4.32 -9.27
C THR A 38 18.63 4.54 -10.43
N ALA A 39 18.97 5.81 -10.72
CA ALA A 39 19.91 6.16 -11.80
C ALA A 39 21.32 5.65 -11.53
N LEU A 40 21.81 5.77 -10.31
CA LEU A 40 23.15 5.26 -9.93
C LEU A 40 23.22 3.73 -10.02
N LEU A 41 22.14 3.04 -9.61
CA LEU A 41 22.05 1.59 -9.71
C LEU A 41 22.01 1.12 -11.17
N ASP A 42 21.24 1.80 -12.03
CA ASP A 42 21.23 1.51 -13.47
C ASP A 42 22.63 1.76 -14.09
N PHE A 43 23.26 2.87 -13.77
CA PHE A 43 24.62 3.18 -14.23
C PHE A 43 25.63 2.11 -13.80
N LYS A 44 25.59 1.68 -12.54
CA LYS A 44 26.42 0.60 -12.00
C LYS A 44 26.23 -0.72 -12.75
N ASN A 45 25.00 -0.98 -13.22
CA ASN A 45 24.64 -2.17 -13.98
C ASN A 45 24.84 -2.02 -15.49
N GLY A 46 25.53 -0.96 -15.96
CA GLY A 46 25.86 -0.74 -17.36
C GLY A 46 24.87 0.11 -18.15
N GLY A 47 23.91 0.77 -17.52
CA GLY A 47 22.96 1.69 -18.16
C GLY A 47 21.91 1.01 -19.06
N ILE A 48 21.58 -0.24 -18.78
CA ILE A 48 20.69 -1.07 -19.60
C ILE A 48 19.24 -1.08 -19.09
N LYS A 49 18.91 -0.22 -18.12
CA LYS A 49 17.59 -0.13 -17.46
C LYS A 49 17.17 -1.41 -16.73
N GLN A 50 18.14 -2.21 -16.32
CA GLN A 50 17.94 -3.42 -15.51
C GLN A 50 18.56 -3.20 -14.13
N LEU A 51 17.75 -2.82 -13.15
CA LEU A 51 18.22 -2.51 -11.80
C LEU A 51 18.62 -3.77 -11.03
N PHE A 52 17.88 -4.85 -11.20
CA PHE A 52 18.12 -6.14 -10.55
C PHE A 52 18.02 -7.28 -11.56
N ALA A 53 18.96 -8.23 -11.49
CA ALA A 53 18.91 -9.45 -12.29
C ALA A 53 17.97 -10.47 -11.65
N THR A 54 16.70 -10.46 -12.06
CA THR A 54 15.66 -11.37 -11.58
C THR A 54 14.96 -12.07 -12.74
N ALA A 55 14.23 -13.15 -12.48
CA ALA A 55 13.43 -13.81 -13.49
C ALA A 55 12.32 -12.89 -14.06
N PHE A 56 11.83 -11.94 -13.26
CA PHE A 56 10.88 -10.92 -13.72
C PHE A 56 11.53 -9.93 -14.68
N SER A 57 12.67 -9.32 -14.30
CA SER A 57 13.37 -8.35 -15.14
C SER A 57 13.92 -8.97 -16.44
N ALA A 58 14.19 -10.28 -16.43
CA ALA A 58 14.55 -11.05 -17.61
C ALA A 58 13.33 -11.46 -18.48
N GLY A 59 12.11 -11.12 -18.09
CA GLY A 59 10.88 -11.49 -18.79
C GLY A 59 10.50 -12.99 -18.67
N CYS A 60 11.17 -13.74 -17.78
CA CYS A 60 10.95 -15.18 -17.62
C CYS A 60 9.84 -15.52 -16.62
N LYS A 61 9.43 -14.58 -15.78
CA LYS A 61 8.41 -14.80 -14.75
C LYS A 61 7.54 -13.54 -14.56
N ALA A 62 6.23 -13.71 -14.64
CA ALA A 62 5.28 -12.64 -14.31
C ALA A 62 5.18 -12.44 -12.79
N ILE A 63 4.84 -11.21 -12.37
CA ILE A 63 4.44 -10.89 -11.01
C ILE A 63 2.90 -10.76 -11.01
N PRO A 64 2.17 -11.57 -10.22
CA PRO A 64 0.74 -11.41 -10.10
C PRO A 64 0.38 -10.07 -9.45
N ILE A 65 -0.63 -9.40 -9.99
CA ILE A 65 -1.15 -8.13 -9.46
C ILE A 65 -2.63 -8.26 -9.14
N ASN A 66 -3.15 -7.43 -8.25
CA ASN A 66 -4.58 -7.34 -7.96
C ASN A 66 -5.33 -6.47 -8.98
N GLY A 67 -6.60 -6.77 -9.18
CA GLY A 67 -7.54 -5.83 -9.77
C GLY A 67 -7.97 -4.80 -8.72
N LEU A 68 -7.84 -3.51 -9.02
CA LEU A 68 -8.26 -2.44 -8.11
C LEU A 68 -9.68 -2.00 -8.42
N VAL A 69 -10.53 -1.94 -7.37
CA VAL A 69 -11.84 -1.30 -7.38
C VAL A 69 -11.71 0.03 -6.62
N TRP A 70 -11.74 1.13 -7.37
CA TRP A 70 -11.61 2.47 -6.84
C TRP A 70 -12.91 2.95 -6.22
N MET A 71 -12.85 3.79 -5.19
CA MET A 71 -14.01 4.34 -4.50
C MET A 71 -14.89 5.20 -5.41
N GLY A 72 -16.18 5.18 -5.15
CA GLY A 72 -17.21 5.93 -5.88
C GLY A 72 -18.60 5.53 -5.41
N SER A 73 -19.65 5.76 -6.20
CA SER A 73 -20.98 5.23 -5.88
C SER A 73 -21.00 3.70 -5.92
N LYS A 74 -21.89 3.05 -5.18
CA LYS A 74 -22.05 1.59 -5.20
C LYS A 74 -22.16 1.01 -6.62
N SER A 75 -22.94 1.66 -7.50
CA SER A 75 -23.09 1.22 -8.89
C SER A 75 -21.78 1.29 -9.69
N PHE A 76 -21.01 2.35 -9.53
CA PHE A 76 -19.70 2.51 -10.18
C PHE A 76 -18.70 1.48 -9.66
N MET A 77 -18.64 1.24 -8.36
CA MET A 77 -17.76 0.22 -7.78
C MET A 77 -18.15 -1.18 -8.25
N LEU A 78 -19.45 -1.49 -8.32
CA LEU A 78 -19.94 -2.78 -8.82
C LEU A 78 -19.60 -3.00 -10.31
N GLU A 79 -19.66 -1.96 -11.14
CA GLU A 79 -19.26 -2.03 -12.55
C GLU A 79 -17.76 -2.33 -12.69
N GLN A 80 -16.92 -1.61 -11.95
CA GLN A 80 -15.47 -1.87 -11.92
C GLN A 80 -15.19 -3.32 -11.47
N LEU A 81 -15.86 -3.76 -10.41
CA LEU A 81 -15.72 -5.12 -9.89
C LEU A 81 -16.05 -6.17 -10.95
N LYS A 82 -17.20 -6.07 -11.60
CA LYS A 82 -17.60 -6.99 -12.69
C LYS A 82 -16.57 -7.01 -13.81
N ASN A 83 -16.04 -5.85 -14.18
CA ASN A 83 -14.99 -5.72 -15.19
C ASN A 83 -13.70 -6.46 -14.75
N LYS A 84 -13.23 -6.25 -13.51
CA LYS A 84 -12.02 -6.95 -13.01
C LYS A 84 -12.24 -8.48 -12.94
N LEU A 85 -13.40 -8.92 -12.50
CA LEU A 85 -13.74 -10.34 -12.50
C LEU A 85 -13.73 -10.94 -13.92
N SER A 86 -14.30 -10.25 -14.91
CA SER A 86 -14.29 -10.69 -16.31
C SER A 86 -12.89 -10.73 -16.93
N GLN A 87 -11.96 -9.88 -16.46
CA GLN A 87 -10.55 -9.88 -16.86
C GLN A 87 -9.74 -11.03 -16.23
N GLY A 88 -10.34 -11.82 -15.33
CA GLY A 88 -9.71 -13.01 -14.74
C GLY A 88 -8.73 -12.72 -13.61
N PHE A 89 -8.78 -11.55 -12.98
CA PHE A 89 -8.02 -11.29 -11.75
C PHE A 89 -8.36 -12.31 -10.67
N LYS A 90 -7.35 -12.79 -9.94
CA LYS A 90 -7.48 -13.74 -8.84
C LYS A 90 -7.38 -13.08 -7.46
N CYS A 91 -7.04 -11.80 -7.45
CA CYS A 91 -7.03 -10.94 -6.27
C CYS A 91 -7.72 -9.62 -6.62
N ILE A 92 -8.64 -9.18 -5.78
CA ILE A 92 -9.34 -7.89 -5.90
C ILE A 92 -9.03 -7.05 -4.66
N LYS A 93 -8.47 -5.86 -4.86
CA LYS A 93 -8.31 -4.84 -3.81
C LYS A 93 -9.45 -3.83 -3.93
N ILE A 94 -10.22 -3.63 -2.85
CA ILE A 94 -11.38 -2.74 -2.80
C ILE A 94 -11.06 -1.58 -1.84
N LYS A 95 -11.20 -0.35 -2.31
CA LYS A 95 -11.20 0.83 -1.46
C LYS A 95 -12.49 0.88 -0.64
N VAL A 96 -12.38 1.04 0.69
CA VAL A 96 -13.51 1.09 1.63
C VAL A 96 -13.45 2.34 2.52
N GLY A 97 -14.55 2.67 3.19
CA GLY A 97 -14.63 3.85 4.07
C GLY A 97 -15.13 5.13 3.37
N ALA A 98 -15.57 5.05 2.11
CA ALA A 98 -16.01 6.19 1.33
C ALA A 98 -17.54 6.27 1.13
N ILE A 99 -18.25 5.14 1.22
CA ILE A 99 -19.71 5.04 1.10
C ILE A 99 -20.29 4.41 2.37
N ASP A 100 -21.60 4.19 2.38
CA ASP A 100 -22.24 3.50 3.49
C ASP A 100 -21.63 2.11 3.70
N PHE A 101 -21.36 1.76 4.95
CA PHE A 101 -20.65 0.52 5.28
C PHE A 101 -21.45 -0.75 4.92
N ASP A 102 -22.78 -0.70 4.95
CA ASP A 102 -23.63 -1.80 4.49
C ASP A 102 -23.48 -2.00 2.98
N GLU A 103 -23.41 -0.92 2.21
CA GLU A 103 -23.17 -0.97 0.77
C GLU A 103 -21.79 -1.54 0.43
N GLU A 104 -20.76 -1.22 1.22
CA GLU A 104 -19.41 -1.82 1.08
C GLU A 104 -19.46 -3.33 1.35
N CYS A 105 -20.16 -3.75 2.41
CA CYS A 105 -20.37 -5.16 2.70
C CYS A 105 -21.13 -5.88 1.57
N ASP A 106 -22.12 -5.25 0.95
CA ASP A 106 -22.86 -5.83 -0.19
C ASP A 106 -21.94 -6.07 -1.40
N LEU A 107 -21.01 -5.16 -1.69
CA LEU A 107 -20.02 -5.36 -2.78
C LEU A 107 -19.12 -6.55 -2.51
N ILE A 108 -18.68 -6.73 -1.26
CA ILE A 108 -17.84 -7.86 -0.86
C ILE A 108 -18.65 -9.17 -0.91
N ALA A 109 -19.90 -9.14 -0.41
CA ALA A 109 -20.82 -10.26 -0.47
C ALA A 109 -21.11 -10.70 -1.91
N PHE A 110 -21.20 -9.75 -2.85
CA PHE A 110 -21.34 -10.04 -4.27
C PHE A 110 -20.16 -10.89 -4.78
N ILE A 111 -18.92 -10.59 -4.41
CA ILE A 111 -17.77 -11.42 -4.80
C ILE A 111 -17.91 -12.82 -4.19
N ARG A 112 -18.18 -12.90 -2.88
CA ARG A 112 -18.28 -14.18 -2.16
C ARG A 112 -19.45 -15.06 -2.59
N SER A 113 -20.50 -14.47 -3.17
CA SER A 113 -21.58 -15.24 -3.77
C SER A 113 -21.18 -15.98 -5.07
N HIS A 114 -20.07 -15.59 -5.69
CA HIS A 114 -19.57 -16.17 -6.94
C HIS A 114 -18.26 -16.94 -6.76
N PHE A 115 -17.44 -16.54 -5.78
CA PHE A 115 -16.10 -17.08 -5.57
C PHE A 115 -15.83 -17.27 -4.07
N ASP A 116 -15.38 -18.43 -3.67
CA ASP A 116 -14.88 -18.68 -2.33
C ASP A 116 -13.48 -18.05 -2.12
N ALA A 117 -12.95 -18.13 -0.89
CA ALA A 117 -11.66 -17.52 -0.55
C ALA A 117 -10.46 -18.20 -1.24
N ALA A 118 -10.59 -19.48 -1.62
CA ALA A 118 -9.55 -20.20 -2.35
C ALA A 118 -9.49 -19.80 -3.85
N GLN A 119 -10.63 -19.37 -4.39
CA GLN A 119 -10.75 -18.95 -5.79
C GLN A 119 -10.43 -17.48 -6.00
N MET A 120 -10.77 -16.62 -5.01
CA MET A 120 -10.62 -15.17 -5.10
C MET A 120 -10.14 -14.57 -3.79
N GLU A 121 -8.91 -14.04 -3.80
CA GLU A 121 -8.37 -13.23 -2.70
C GLU A 121 -9.03 -11.85 -2.71
N ILE A 122 -9.46 -11.37 -1.55
CA ILE A 122 -9.96 -10.01 -1.36
C ILE A 122 -9.05 -9.28 -0.39
N ARG A 123 -8.55 -8.13 -0.80
CA ARG A 123 -7.85 -7.16 0.03
C ARG A 123 -8.68 -5.90 0.16
N LEU A 124 -8.67 -5.28 1.31
CA LEU A 124 -9.34 -4.01 1.55
C LEU A 124 -8.31 -2.91 1.78
N ASP A 125 -8.69 -1.69 1.47
CA ASP A 125 -7.86 -0.51 1.71
C ASP A 125 -8.79 0.61 2.22
N ALA A 126 -8.65 0.93 3.49
CA ALA A 126 -9.49 1.90 4.17
C ALA A 126 -8.92 3.33 4.16
N ASN A 127 -7.65 3.52 3.76
CA ASN A 127 -6.96 4.82 3.75
C ASN A 127 -7.20 5.63 5.05
N GLY A 128 -7.23 4.96 6.20
CA GLY A 128 -7.44 5.57 7.51
C GLY A 128 -8.86 5.99 7.83
N ALA A 129 -9.87 5.50 7.10
CA ALA A 129 -11.25 6.00 7.21
C ALA A 129 -11.99 5.55 8.47
N PHE A 130 -11.65 4.39 9.05
CA PHE A 130 -12.35 3.87 10.22
C PHE A 130 -11.99 4.66 11.48
N LYS A 131 -12.92 4.75 12.41
CA LYS A 131 -12.75 5.51 13.65
C LYS A 131 -12.47 4.56 14.83
N ALA A 132 -11.80 5.07 15.86
CA ALA A 132 -11.46 4.31 17.06
C ALA A 132 -12.67 3.63 17.73
N ASN A 133 -13.86 4.22 17.63
CA ASN A 133 -15.09 3.70 18.24
C ASN A 133 -15.81 2.66 17.40
N ASP A 134 -15.43 2.44 16.13
CA ASP A 134 -16.14 1.52 15.23
C ASP A 134 -15.23 0.51 14.50
N VAL A 135 -13.92 0.71 14.53
CA VAL A 135 -12.96 -0.10 13.77
C VAL A 135 -13.07 -1.59 14.07
N PHE A 136 -13.13 -1.98 15.35
CA PHE A 136 -13.23 -3.40 15.73
C PHE A 136 -14.53 -4.03 15.24
N ALA A 137 -15.67 -3.35 15.43
CA ALA A 137 -16.97 -3.85 14.97
C ALA A 137 -17.02 -3.99 13.44
N LYS A 138 -16.44 -3.04 12.70
CA LYS A 138 -16.31 -3.11 11.25
C LYS A 138 -15.42 -4.26 10.81
N MET A 139 -14.24 -4.42 11.43
CA MET A 139 -13.32 -5.51 11.12
C MET A 139 -13.94 -6.88 11.42
N GLU A 140 -14.63 -7.05 12.54
CA GLU A 140 -15.36 -8.29 12.88
C GLU A 140 -16.43 -8.63 11.83
N ARG A 141 -17.15 -7.61 11.33
CA ARG A 141 -18.13 -7.84 10.28
C ARG A 141 -17.49 -8.21 8.95
N LEU A 142 -16.39 -7.52 8.57
CA LEU A 142 -15.65 -7.78 7.35
C LEU A 142 -14.95 -9.15 7.37
N SER A 143 -14.46 -9.61 8.53
CA SER A 143 -13.79 -10.91 8.66
C SER A 143 -14.67 -12.10 8.26
N ARG A 144 -16.00 -11.96 8.37
CA ARG A 144 -16.97 -13.00 7.94
C ARG A 144 -16.89 -13.28 6.44
N PHE A 145 -16.33 -12.37 5.65
CA PHE A 145 -16.11 -12.52 4.22
C PHE A 145 -14.76 -13.16 3.89
N GLN A 146 -14.01 -13.67 4.87
CA GLN A 146 -12.69 -14.27 4.65
C GLN A 146 -11.75 -13.35 3.86
N ILE A 147 -11.60 -12.12 4.33
CA ILE A 147 -10.72 -11.12 3.76
C ILE A 147 -9.28 -11.48 4.07
N HIS A 148 -8.37 -11.32 3.10
CA HIS A 148 -6.94 -11.56 3.28
C HIS A 148 -6.32 -10.53 4.23
N SER A 149 -6.50 -9.26 3.95
CA SER A 149 -5.92 -8.16 4.75
C SER A 149 -6.68 -6.86 4.56
N ILE A 150 -6.53 -5.97 5.53
CA ILE A 150 -6.97 -4.58 5.43
C ILE A 150 -5.77 -3.63 5.54
N GLU A 151 -5.65 -2.74 4.57
CA GLU A 151 -4.61 -1.71 4.53
C GLU A 151 -5.11 -0.45 5.22
N GLN A 152 -4.26 0.10 6.09
CA GLN A 152 -4.45 1.34 6.85
C GLN A 152 -5.89 1.52 7.37
N PRO A 153 -6.35 0.69 8.31
CA PRO A 153 -7.74 0.74 8.79
C PRO A 153 -8.11 2.06 9.47
N ILE A 154 -7.17 2.67 10.21
CA ILE A 154 -7.36 3.92 10.94
C ILE A 154 -6.38 5.00 10.48
N ALA A 155 -6.70 6.26 10.77
CA ALA A 155 -5.83 7.39 10.46
C ALA A 155 -4.45 7.27 11.14
N VAL A 156 -3.44 7.84 10.50
CA VAL A 156 -2.04 7.84 10.95
C VAL A 156 -1.85 8.44 12.35
N ASN A 157 -0.68 8.18 12.96
CA ASN A 157 -0.28 8.68 14.29
C ASN A 157 -1.14 8.14 15.46
N GLN A 158 -1.75 6.97 15.29
CA GLN A 158 -2.50 6.26 16.34
C GLN A 158 -1.87 4.89 16.64
N TRP A 159 -0.57 4.84 16.86
CA TRP A 159 0.21 3.60 16.97
C TRP A 159 -0.29 2.65 18.06
N ALA A 160 -0.72 3.18 19.21
CA ALA A 160 -1.27 2.35 20.28
C ALA A 160 -2.53 1.61 19.83
N LEU A 161 -3.47 2.30 19.21
CA LEU A 161 -4.70 1.69 18.67
C LEU A 161 -4.39 0.74 17.51
N MET A 162 -3.47 1.12 16.60
CA MET A 162 -3.07 0.25 15.49
C MET A 162 -2.44 -1.05 16.01
N LYS A 163 -1.63 -0.97 17.07
CA LYS A 163 -1.10 -2.15 17.76
C LYS A 163 -2.22 -3.04 18.30
N GLU A 164 -3.19 -2.46 19.01
CA GLU A 164 -4.34 -3.21 19.54
C GLU A 164 -5.11 -3.92 18.42
N ILE A 165 -5.29 -3.26 17.27
CA ILE A 165 -5.93 -3.83 16.08
C ILE A 165 -5.13 -5.03 15.53
N CYS A 166 -3.81 -4.90 15.41
CA CYS A 166 -2.94 -5.99 14.96
C CYS A 166 -2.93 -7.17 15.96
N GLU A 167 -2.88 -6.88 17.25
CA GLU A 167 -2.90 -7.90 18.31
C GLU A 167 -4.24 -8.65 18.41
N ALA A 168 -5.35 -8.00 18.07
CA ALA A 168 -6.67 -8.62 18.07
C ALA A 168 -6.83 -9.75 17.04
N LYS A 169 -5.99 -9.78 16.00
CA LYS A 169 -5.96 -10.84 14.96
C LYS A 169 -7.33 -11.15 14.33
N ILE A 170 -8.20 -10.15 14.25
CA ILE A 170 -9.49 -10.29 13.56
C ILE A 170 -9.26 -10.47 12.05
N MET A 171 -8.29 -9.74 11.53
CA MET A 171 -7.87 -9.73 10.14
C MET A 171 -6.42 -9.21 10.07
N ASP A 172 -5.63 -9.69 9.12
CA ASP A 172 -4.27 -9.19 8.91
C ASP A 172 -4.29 -7.72 8.47
N VAL A 173 -3.36 -6.94 9.02
CA VAL A 173 -3.23 -5.50 8.77
C VAL A 173 -2.00 -5.21 7.92
N ALA A 174 -2.17 -4.36 6.91
CA ALA A 174 -1.08 -3.75 6.14
C ALA A 174 -0.96 -2.27 6.48
N LEU A 175 0.26 -1.73 6.52
CA LEU A 175 0.52 -0.29 6.67
C LEU A 175 0.85 0.33 5.31
N ASP A 176 0.36 1.55 5.07
CA ASP A 176 0.71 2.41 3.93
C ASP A 176 1.00 3.84 4.40
N GLU A 177 0.00 4.65 4.69
CA GLU A 177 0.15 6.07 5.03
C GLU A 177 1.02 6.29 6.26
N GLU A 178 1.02 5.38 7.22
CA GLU A 178 1.90 5.44 8.39
C GLU A 178 3.38 5.47 7.98
N LEU A 179 3.76 4.70 6.95
CA LEU A 179 5.12 4.64 6.41
C LEU A 179 5.50 5.90 5.62
N ILE A 180 4.52 6.54 4.96
CA ILE A 180 4.74 7.76 4.17
C ILE A 180 5.09 8.93 5.08
N TYR A 181 4.35 9.09 6.18
CA TYR A 181 4.53 10.22 7.09
C TYR A 181 5.68 10.05 8.08
N THR A 182 6.21 8.85 8.24
CA THR A 182 7.38 8.56 9.07
C THR A 182 8.63 8.54 8.19
N VAL A 183 9.34 9.66 8.09
CA VAL A 183 10.40 9.82 7.08
C VAL A 183 11.70 9.15 7.48
N ASP A 184 12.16 9.30 8.74
CA ASP A 184 13.43 8.72 9.16
C ASP A 184 13.35 7.22 9.44
N ASN A 185 14.41 6.49 9.05
CA ASN A 185 14.43 5.03 9.13
C ASN A 185 14.43 4.47 10.56
N ALA A 186 15.02 5.18 11.53
CA ALA A 186 15.05 4.73 12.91
C ALA A 186 13.65 4.78 13.53
N THR A 187 12.91 5.86 13.28
CA THR A 187 11.51 6.00 13.69
C THR A 187 10.61 4.98 12.96
N LYS A 188 10.84 4.73 11.65
CA LYS A 188 10.10 3.66 10.92
C LYS A 188 10.28 2.29 11.56
N LEU A 189 11.50 1.91 11.86
CA LEU A 189 11.78 0.62 12.50
C LEU A 189 11.12 0.54 13.87
N SER A 190 11.26 1.59 14.70
CA SER A 190 10.61 1.65 16.01
C SER A 190 9.08 1.57 15.92
N MET A 191 8.48 2.21 14.92
CA MET A 191 7.05 2.16 14.64
C MET A 191 6.61 0.73 14.24
N LEU A 192 7.35 0.10 13.32
CA LEU A 192 7.05 -1.27 12.88
C LEU A 192 7.17 -2.27 14.03
N ASP A 193 8.19 -2.14 14.87
CA ASP A 193 8.35 -2.96 16.08
C ASP A 193 7.21 -2.73 17.10
N ALA A 194 6.76 -1.47 17.23
CA ALA A 194 5.69 -1.12 18.16
C ALA A 194 4.32 -1.62 17.69
N ILE A 195 3.99 -1.48 16.41
CA ILE A 195 2.69 -1.84 15.82
C ILE A 195 2.64 -3.35 15.51
N ALA A 196 3.73 -3.92 15.03
CA ALA A 196 3.85 -5.31 14.57
C ALA A 196 2.79 -5.70 13.53
N PRO A 197 2.65 -4.96 12.40
CA PRO A 197 1.69 -5.29 11.34
C PRO A 197 2.08 -6.60 10.64
N GLN A 198 1.12 -7.26 9.98
CA GLN A 198 1.37 -8.48 9.24
C GLN A 198 1.97 -8.19 7.85
N TYR A 199 1.68 -7.02 7.27
CA TYR A 199 2.18 -6.59 5.95
C TYR A 199 2.59 -5.10 5.96
N ILE A 200 3.44 -4.75 5.02
CA ILE A 200 3.81 -3.37 4.68
C ILE A 200 3.78 -3.18 3.17
#